data_5416f1ac2aa04ce8a268ae39da5548cb
#
_entry.id   5416f1ac2aa04ce8a268ae39da5548cb
#
_cell.length_a   1.000
_cell.length_b   1.000
_cell.length_c   1.000
_cell.angle_alpha   90.00
_cell.angle_beta   90.00
_cell.angle_gamma   90.00
#
_symmetry.space_group_name_H-M   'P 1'
#
loop_
_entity.id
_entity.type
_entity.pdbx_description
1 polymer ?
#
loop_
_entity_poly.entity_id
_entity_poly.type
_entity_poly.pdbx_seq_one_letter_code
_entity_poly.pdbx_strand_id
1 'polypeptide(L)'
;MRYFILLSLFCLTTIEIYAQVKPVQTQVVKIPQALCISCKDRIESQLKRYDGVLEILVNYRKGEARVKFLTDRTDIEQIKTAISNVGYDADDVMANPDAYQRLPKTCKKMADGGAHPKQ
;
A
#
# COMPACT_ATOMS: atom_id res chain seq x y z
N MET A 1 57.39 -15.52 -15.48
CA MET A 1 56.94 -15.09 -14.14
C MET A 1 56.35 -13.68 -14.13
N ARG A 2 56.86 -12.75 -14.85
CA ARG A 2 56.30 -11.35 -14.84
C ARG A 2 54.88 -11.23 -15.37
N TYR A 3 54.47 -12.08 -16.26
CA TYR A 3 53.10 -12.09 -16.84
C TYR A 3 52.04 -12.81 -15.99
N PHE A 4 52.45 -13.73 -15.15
CA PHE A 4 51.56 -14.43 -14.23
C PHE A 4 51.08 -13.53 -13.09
N ILE A 5 51.92 -12.56 -12.66
CA ILE A 5 51.57 -11.61 -11.61
C ILE A 5 50.54 -10.59 -12.09
N LEU A 6 50.60 -10.20 -13.36
CA LEU A 6 49.63 -9.25 -13.97
C LEU A 6 48.28 -9.88 -14.23
N LEU A 7 48.20 -11.19 -14.48
CA LEU A 7 46.95 -11.88 -14.68
C LEU A 7 46.19 -12.13 -13.36
N SER A 8 46.93 -12.28 -12.24
CA SER A 8 46.39 -12.47 -10.92
C SER A 8 45.76 -11.20 -10.33
N LEU A 9 46.17 -10.03 -10.80
CA LEU A 9 45.68 -8.74 -10.28
C LEU A 9 44.38 -8.29 -10.96
N PHE A 10 44.00 -8.92 -12.08
CA PHE A 10 42.80 -8.57 -12.83
C PHE A 10 41.53 -9.30 -12.36
N CYS A 11 41.68 -10.33 -11.52
CA CYS A 11 40.57 -11.15 -11.01
C CYS A 11 39.91 -10.61 -9.73
N LEU A 12 40.34 -9.48 -9.17
CA LEU A 12 39.87 -9.00 -7.85
C LEU A 12 38.89 -7.82 -7.93
N THR A 13 38.30 -7.52 -9.08
CA THR A 13 37.38 -6.37 -9.19
C THR A 13 35.98 -6.71 -9.67
N THR A 14 35.47 -7.89 -9.34
CA THR A 14 34.03 -8.14 -9.38
C THR A 14 33.43 -7.70 -8.05
N ILE A 15 33.29 -6.38 -7.86
CA ILE A 15 32.44 -5.85 -6.80
C ILE A 15 31.00 -6.13 -7.28
N GLU A 16 30.43 -7.21 -6.77
CA GLU A 16 29.01 -7.43 -6.91
C GLU A 16 28.28 -6.33 -6.13
N ILE A 17 27.77 -5.36 -6.88
CA ILE A 17 26.85 -4.37 -6.33
C ILE A 17 25.53 -5.11 -6.10
N TYR A 18 25.38 -5.74 -4.96
CA TYR A 18 24.07 -6.15 -4.49
C TYR A 18 23.27 -4.88 -4.25
N ALA A 19 22.36 -4.59 -5.16
CA ALA A 19 21.36 -3.56 -4.92
C ALA A 19 20.58 -3.97 -3.69
N GLN A 20 20.85 -3.32 -2.57
CA GLN A 20 20.12 -3.56 -1.32
C GLN A 20 18.70 -3.07 -1.52
N VAL A 21 17.77 -3.98 -1.77
CA VAL A 21 16.34 -3.69 -1.74
C VAL A 21 16.01 -3.27 -0.32
N LYS A 22 15.60 -2.02 -0.14
CA LYS A 22 15.19 -1.53 1.17
C LYS A 22 14.00 -2.39 1.64
N PRO A 23 14.06 -3.01 2.83
CA PRO A 23 12.99 -3.88 3.31
C PRO A 23 11.70 -3.14 3.66
N VAL A 24 11.75 -1.81 3.72
CA VAL A 24 10.61 -0.93 4.03
C VAL A 24 10.34 -0.03 2.84
N GLN A 25 9.09 -0.02 2.38
CA GLN A 25 8.62 0.92 1.35
C GLN A 25 7.43 1.72 1.86
N THR A 26 7.28 2.92 1.29
CA THR A 26 6.11 3.78 1.51
C THR A 26 5.49 4.10 0.17
N GLN A 27 4.20 3.84 0.00
CA GLN A 27 3.45 4.14 -1.21
C GLN A 27 2.12 4.81 -0.90
N VAL A 28 1.58 5.52 -1.87
CA VAL A 28 0.27 6.17 -1.81
C VAL A 28 -0.72 5.38 -2.66
N VAL A 29 -1.85 5.04 -2.07
CA VAL A 29 -2.98 4.36 -2.74
C VAL A 29 -4.15 5.33 -2.80
N LYS A 30 -4.74 5.49 -3.97
CA LYS A 30 -5.96 6.30 -4.14
C LYS A 30 -7.17 5.50 -3.69
N ILE A 31 -7.95 6.08 -2.79
CA ILE A 31 -9.19 5.51 -2.25
C ILE A 31 -10.29 6.58 -2.41
N PRO A 32 -10.85 6.75 -3.61
CA PRO A 32 -11.69 7.92 -3.94
C PRO A 32 -12.93 8.08 -3.08
N GLN A 33 -13.45 6.99 -2.51
CA GLN A 33 -14.63 7.01 -1.65
C GLN A 33 -14.34 7.16 -0.16
N ALA A 34 -13.08 7.20 0.25
CA ALA A 34 -12.68 7.42 1.65
C ALA A 34 -12.62 8.92 1.97
N LEU A 35 -13.77 9.59 1.96
CA LEU A 35 -13.89 11.05 2.05
C LEU A 35 -14.42 11.56 3.39
N CYS A 36 -14.42 10.74 4.42
CA CYS A 36 -14.85 11.13 5.77
C CYS A 36 -14.04 10.43 6.87
N ILE A 37 -14.11 10.95 8.08
CA ILE A 37 -13.39 10.38 9.25
C ILE A 37 -13.81 8.94 9.51
N SER A 38 -15.08 8.61 9.38
CA SER A 38 -15.58 7.25 9.57
C SER A 38 -14.94 6.26 8.59
N CYS A 39 -14.78 6.66 7.32
CA CYS A 39 -14.10 5.85 6.31
C CYS A 39 -12.61 5.67 6.64
N LYS A 40 -11.94 6.76 7.02
CA LYS A 40 -10.55 6.75 7.48
C LYS A 40 -10.34 5.76 8.62
N ASP A 41 -11.11 5.90 9.69
CA ASP A 41 -10.96 5.07 10.90
C ASP A 41 -11.19 3.59 10.59
N ARG A 42 -12.14 3.29 9.73
CA ARG A 42 -12.44 1.92 9.28
C ARG A 42 -11.28 1.31 8.53
N ILE A 43 -10.71 2.02 7.56
CA ILE A 43 -9.57 1.54 6.76
C ILE A 43 -8.35 1.37 7.65
N GLU A 44 -7.99 2.38 8.42
CA GLU A 44 -6.82 2.35 9.29
C GLU A 44 -6.89 1.23 10.33
N SER A 45 -8.04 1.03 10.98
CA SER A 45 -8.20 -0.01 12.00
C SER A 45 -8.07 -1.42 11.43
N GLN A 46 -8.51 -1.65 10.20
CA GLN A 46 -8.39 -2.95 9.53
C GLN A 46 -6.98 -3.19 9.00
N LEU A 47 -6.40 -2.21 8.33
CA LEU A 47 -5.08 -2.36 7.71
C LEU A 47 -3.93 -2.39 8.71
N LYS A 48 -4.07 -1.78 9.87
CA LYS A 48 -3.07 -1.88 10.97
C LYS A 48 -2.83 -3.31 11.43
N ARG A 49 -3.79 -4.18 11.24
CA ARG A 49 -3.71 -5.60 11.61
C ARG A 49 -3.18 -6.49 10.48
N TYR A 50 -3.02 -5.91 9.30
CA TYR A 50 -2.55 -6.67 8.14
C TYR A 50 -1.05 -6.93 8.25
N ASP A 51 -0.64 -8.18 8.08
CA ASP A 51 0.77 -8.57 8.21
C ASP A 51 1.64 -7.83 7.19
N GLY A 52 2.74 -7.28 7.67
CA GLY A 52 3.65 -6.48 6.87
C GLY A 52 3.33 -4.99 6.78
N VAL A 53 2.15 -4.54 7.19
CA VAL A 53 1.81 -3.11 7.27
C VAL A 53 2.37 -2.53 8.56
N LEU A 54 3.28 -1.56 8.46
CA LEU A 54 3.88 -0.85 9.60
C LEU A 54 3.07 0.37 10.00
N GLU A 55 2.56 1.10 9.01
CA GLU A 55 1.80 2.32 9.21
C GLU A 55 0.85 2.54 8.04
N ILE A 56 -0.34 3.05 8.33
CA ILE A 56 -1.28 3.53 7.34
C ILE A 56 -1.91 4.84 7.82
N LEU A 57 -1.87 5.85 6.96
CA LEU A 57 -2.45 7.17 7.20
C LEU A 57 -3.38 7.52 6.05
N VAL A 58 -4.67 7.52 6.30
CA VAL A 58 -5.69 7.91 5.33
C VAL A 58 -5.91 9.42 5.37
N ASN A 59 -5.73 10.07 4.23
CA ASN A 59 -6.12 11.45 4.03
C ASN A 59 -7.51 11.51 3.38
N TYR A 60 -8.53 11.61 4.19
CA TYR A 60 -9.93 11.62 3.72
C TYR A 60 -10.29 12.88 2.93
N ARG A 61 -9.53 13.97 3.05
CA ARG A 61 -9.76 15.19 2.24
C ARG A 61 -9.32 15.00 0.80
N LYS A 62 -8.31 14.17 0.56
CA LYS A 62 -7.79 13.85 -0.78
C LYS A 62 -8.28 12.51 -1.31
N GLY A 63 -8.86 11.65 -0.48
CA GLY A 63 -9.25 10.29 -0.86
C GLY A 63 -8.04 9.42 -1.19
N GLU A 64 -7.01 9.46 -0.38
CA GLU A 64 -5.79 8.67 -0.55
C GLU A 64 -5.25 8.17 0.79
N ALA A 65 -4.47 7.10 0.76
CA ALA A 65 -3.78 6.57 1.93
C ALA A 65 -2.28 6.43 1.66
N ARG A 66 -1.48 6.84 2.62
CA ARG A 66 -0.05 6.56 2.64
C ARG A 66 0.19 5.30 3.47
N VAL A 67 0.80 4.30 2.87
CA VAL A 67 1.06 3.00 3.51
C VAL A 67 2.55 2.75 3.56
N LYS A 68 3.04 2.44 4.75
CA LYS A 68 4.42 2.00 5.00
C LYS A 68 4.40 0.52 5.32
N PHE A 69 5.17 -0.27 4.60
CA PHE A 69 5.12 -1.73 4.70
C PHE A 69 6.47 -2.40 4.51
N LEU A 70 6.56 -3.63 5.01
CA LEU A 70 7.72 -4.51 4.84
C LEU A 70 7.61 -5.28 3.53
N THR A 71 8.60 -5.11 2.65
CA THR A 71 8.61 -5.74 1.31
C THR A 71 8.87 -7.25 1.33
N ASP A 72 9.41 -7.77 2.43
CA ASP A 72 9.61 -9.21 2.64
C ASP A 72 8.34 -9.93 3.16
N ARG A 73 7.30 -9.19 3.54
CA ARG A 73 6.04 -9.74 4.05
C ARG A 73 4.82 -9.45 3.19
N THR A 74 4.80 -8.31 2.52
CA THR A 74 3.68 -7.91 1.68
C THR A 74 4.15 -7.02 0.53
N ASP A 75 3.28 -6.74 -0.38
CA ASP A 75 3.49 -5.83 -1.50
C ASP A 75 2.27 -4.91 -1.68
N ILE A 76 2.40 -3.94 -2.57
CA ILE A 76 1.34 -2.95 -2.78
C ILE A 76 0.06 -3.58 -3.34
N GLU A 77 0.15 -4.63 -4.16
CA GLU A 77 -1.02 -5.30 -4.72
C GLU A 77 -1.82 -6.05 -3.65
N GLN A 78 -1.13 -6.69 -2.70
CA GLN A 78 -1.77 -7.32 -1.54
C GLN A 78 -2.43 -6.28 -0.63
N ILE A 79 -1.80 -5.12 -0.45
CA ILE A 79 -2.37 -4.00 0.34
C ILE A 79 -3.61 -3.44 -0.33
N LYS A 80 -3.61 -3.23 -1.65
CA LYS A 80 -4.80 -2.83 -2.41
C LYS A 80 -5.93 -3.85 -2.27
N THR A 81 -5.61 -5.13 -2.35
CA THR A 81 -6.58 -6.22 -2.13
C THR A 81 -7.13 -6.20 -0.71
N ALA A 82 -6.31 -5.94 0.29
CA ALA A 82 -6.76 -5.81 1.68
C ALA A 82 -7.72 -4.62 1.85
N ILE A 83 -7.45 -3.48 1.20
CA ILE A 83 -8.35 -2.32 1.18
C ILE A 83 -9.67 -2.67 0.47
N SER A 84 -9.60 -3.38 -0.65
CA SER A 84 -10.77 -3.89 -1.38
C SER A 84 -11.66 -4.76 -0.48
N ASN A 85 -11.07 -5.62 0.34
CA ASN A 85 -11.79 -6.49 1.28
C ASN A 85 -12.43 -5.73 2.45
N VAL A 86 -12.02 -4.50 2.70
CA VAL A 86 -12.71 -3.59 3.64
C VAL A 86 -13.94 -2.94 3.00
N GLY A 87 -14.01 -2.92 1.68
CA GLY A 87 -15.15 -2.41 0.91
C GLY A 87 -14.86 -1.14 0.10
N TYR A 88 -13.59 -0.81 -0.13
CA TYR A 88 -13.17 0.40 -0.83
C TYR A 88 -12.41 0.08 -2.12
N ASP A 89 -12.61 0.88 -3.15
CA ASP A 89 -11.74 0.85 -4.33
C ASP A 89 -10.34 1.33 -3.94
N ALA A 90 -9.33 0.63 -4.40
CA ALA A 90 -7.92 0.95 -4.14
C ALA A 90 -7.16 1.02 -5.46
N ASP A 91 -6.86 2.20 -5.95
CA ASP A 91 -6.31 2.46 -7.29
C ASP A 91 -7.12 1.73 -8.38
N ASP A 92 -6.53 0.71 -9.02
CA ASP A 92 -7.12 -0.13 -10.05
C ASP A 92 -7.90 -1.35 -9.53
N VAL A 93 -7.86 -1.61 -8.23
CA VAL A 93 -8.57 -2.73 -7.60
C VAL A 93 -9.93 -2.27 -7.10
N MET A 94 -10.99 -2.88 -7.62
CA MET A 94 -12.35 -2.58 -7.21
C MET A 94 -12.66 -3.16 -5.83
N ALA A 95 -13.53 -2.49 -5.09
CA ALA A 95 -14.03 -2.97 -3.80
C ALA A 95 -14.68 -4.34 -3.92
N ASN A 96 -14.45 -5.19 -2.92
CA ASN A 96 -15.20 -6.44 -2.78
C ASN A 96 -16.71 -6.10 -2.64
N PRO A 97 -17.58 -6.65 -3.51
CA PRO A 97 -18.99 -6.29 -3.51
C PRO A 97 -19.71 -6.54 -2.18
N ASP A 98 -19.44 -7.66 -1.55
CA ASP A 98 -20.08 -8.04 -0.27
C ASP A 98 -19.63 -7.12 0.88
N ALA A 99 -18.34 -6.77 0.90
CA ALA A 99 -17.80 -5.82 1.88
C ALA A 99 -18.36 -4.41 1.65
N TYR A 100 -18.45 -3.98 0.39
CA TYR A 100 -19.05 -2.70 0.02
C TYR A 100 -20.51 -2.59 0.45
N GLN A 101 -21.31 -3.64 0.27
CA GLN A 101 -22.72 -3.66 0.67
C GLN A 101 -22.90 -3.44 2.19
N ARG A 102 -21.94 -3.92 3.00
CA ARG A 102 -21.95 -3.77 4.45
C ARG A 102 -21.48 -2.40 4.95
N LEU A 103 -20.96 -1.55 4.09
CA LEU A 103 -20.53 -0.20 4.48
C LEU A 103 -21.74 0.66 4.89
N PRO A 104 -21.58 1.57 5.86
CA PRO A 104 -22.58 2.57 6.16
C PRO A 104 -22.76 3.52 4.98
N LYS A 105 -23.93 4.18 4.88
CA LYS A 105 -24.22 5.15 3.81
C LYS A 105 -23.16 6.24 3.66
N THR A 106 -22.58 6.68 4.78
CA THR A 106 -21.52 7.69 4.83
C THR A 106 -20.23 7.27 4.13
N CYS A 107 -20.03 5.97 3.89
CA CYS A 107 -18.87 5.41 3.21
C CYS A 107 -19.18 4.86 1.82
N LYS A 108 -20.42 4.91 1.37
CA LYS A 108 -20.82 4.48 0.02
C LYS A 108 -20.61 5.61 -1.00
N LYS A 109 -20.48 5.23 -2.27
CA LYS A 109 -20.39 6.18 -3.38
C LYS A 109 -21.66 7.03 -3.48
N MET A 110 -21.51 8.27 -3.87
CA MET A 110 -22.66 9.19 -4.07
C MET A 110 -23.67 8.63 -5.08
N ALA A 111 -23.18 7.95 -6.14
CA ALA A 111 -24.03 7.29 -7.13
C ALA A 111 -24.93 6.20 -6.55
N ASP A 112 -24.51 5.58 -5.44
CA ASP A 112 -25.26 4.52 -4.75
C ASP A 112 -26.06 5.06 -3.54
N GLY A 113 -26.33 6.36 -3.53
CA GLY A 113 -27.05 7.04 -2.45
C GLY A 113 -26.21 7.32 -1.19
N GLY A 114 -24.89 7.28 -1.32
CA GLY A 114 -23.97 7.63 -0.24
C GLY A 114 -24.00 9.11 0.09
N ALA A 115 -23.73 9.46 1.34
CA ALA A 115 -23.65 10.83 1.81
C ALA A 115 -22.46 10.99 2.74
N HIS A 116 -21.42 11.63 2.25
CA HIS A 116 -20.28 12.00 3.11
C HIS A 116 -20.62 13.28 3.86
N PRO A 117 -20.47 13.30 5.21
CA PRO A 117 -20.64 14.53 5.98
C PRO A 117 -19.68 15.60 5.48
N LYS A 118 -20.17 16.80 5.27
CA LYS A 118 -19.30 17.95 4.99
C LYS A 118 -18.46 18.22 6.25
N GLN A 119 -17.16 18.29 6.07
CA GLN A 119 -16.19 18.59 7.12
C GLN A 119 -15.53 19.92 6.87
#